data_c521a4da64dd54a4c3be79a63113c90c
#
_entry.id   c521a4da64dd54a4c3be79a63113c90c
#
_cell.length_a   1.000
_cell.length_b   1.000
_cell.length_c   1.000
_cell.angle_alpha   90.00
_cell.angle_beta   90.00
_cell.angle_gamma   90.00
#
_symmetry.space_group_name_H-M   'P 1'
#
loop_
_entity.id
_entity.type
_entity.pdbx_description
1 polymer ?
#
loop_
_entity_poly.entity_id
_entity_poly.type
_entity_poly.pdbx_seq_one_letter_code
_entity_poly.pdbx_strand_id
1 'polypeptide(L)'
;EKMKDVDTYTLTDLDPETTYSFYVEVSDAAGNTSDYTEGEATTTSGLLTYNITINGTAITNKNAGNVTGEWLKEGKISYDSQSKTLKLKDVKLESANEGIVSSEPELAIELSGKNYVHATNVAVKLQQADVTFKGLGEIEITADNAAAIALNNAALTIDQCALKAKGKYGIQGSDVDKDSIIIKEALISVEGSEGSICQISNISSKGCKITQPRKAIFDPAKRCVTLNGELVKTEVIIQPADVNPPTLKDPVVKVGQIMGKTIMIYWELASDDVSKQKDLRYIVFYKKDGATEYMQSDTLLNKDGYVMQDLEMSTKYSFYVKVMDEADNETDYFPNYATTNTTIPYDITIGGEQITSDNADNIKGKWLKSGKVYFDAPTKTLTFENAEIEAKTYGVLSQTEDLKIELIGDNKIFSDRW
;
A
#
# COMPACT_ATOMS: atom_id res chain seq x y z
N GLU A 1 -22.54 -6.98 53.26
CA GLU A 1 -21.84 -8.27 53.30
C GLU A 1 -22.09 -8.92 54.66
N LYS A 2 -22.36 -10.25 54.71
CA LYS A 2 -22.56 -10.98 55.95
C LYS A 2 -21.26 -11.65 56.38
N MET A 3 -20.80 -11.31 57.57
CA MET A 3 -19.57 -11.83 58.14
C MET A 3 -19.87 -12.54 59.45
N LYS A 4 -19.05 -13.49 59.85
CA LYS A 4 -19.22 -14.24 61.05
C LYS A 4 -17.98 -14.10 61.94
N ASP A 5 -18.22 -13.78 63.23
CA ASP A 5 -17.19 -13.65 64.26
C ASP A 5 -16.08 -12.64 63.89
N VAL A 6 -16.44 -11.49 63.28
CA VAL A 6 -15.52 -10.43 62.86
C VAL A 6 -15.84 -9.13 63.63
N ASP A 7 -14.83 -8.54 64.19
CA ASP A 7 -14.93 -7.28 64.94
C ASP A 7 -14.43 -6.06 64.18
N THR A 8 -13.81 -6.32 63.01
CA THR A 8 -13.26 -5.26 62.13
C THR A 8 -13.55 -5.58 60.67
N TYR A 9 -13.86 -4.57 59.91
CA TYR A 9 -14.03 -4.68 58.46
C TYR A 9 -13.37 -3.51 57.77
N THR A 10 -12.63 -3.80 56.67
CA THR A 10 -11.99 -2.78 55.85
C THR A 10 -12.74 -2.64 54.54
N LEU A 11 -13.31 -1.49 54.29
CA LEU A 11 -13.86 -1.11 53.00
C LEU A 11 -12.73 -0.69 52.07
N THR A 12 -12.63 -1.31 50.92
CA THR A 12 -11.64 -1.00 49.87
C THR A 12 -12.32 -0.37 48.67
N ASP A 13 -11.52 0.18 47.79
CA ASP A 13 -11.96 0.75 46.52
C ASP A 13 -12.97 1.89 46.65
N LEU A 14 -12.87 2.66 47.73
CA LEU A 14 -13.69 3.84 47.96
C LEU A 14 -13.13 5.06 47.23
N ASP A 15 -14.02 5.89 46.70
CA ASP A 15 -13.64 7.17 46.08
C ASP A 15 -13.02 8.11 47.11
N PRO A 16 -11.93 8.81 46.79
CA PRO A 16 -11.35 9.81 47.72
C PRO A 16 -12.28 11.01 47.92
N GLU A 17 -12.11 11.69 49.05
CA GLU A 17 -12.88 12.88 49.45
C GLU A 17 -14.40 12.64 49.44
N THR A 18 -14.81 11.39 49.61
CA THR A 18 -16.23 10.99 49.58
C THR A 18 -16.67 10.56 50.95
N THR A 19 -17.79 11.12 51.41
CA THR A 19 -18.38 10.71 52.67
C THR A 19 -19.26 9.48 52.47
N TYR A 20 -18.96 8.44 53.20
CA TYR A 20 -19.73 7.20 53.23
C TYR A 20 -20.42 7.05 54.56
N SER A 21 -21.72 6.78 54.53
CA SER A 21 -22.48 6.39 55.69
C SER A 21 -22.51 4.85 55.76
N PHE A 22 -22.32 4.31 56.94
CA PHE A 22 -22.35 2.89 57.16
C PHE A 22 -23.09 2.59 58.46
N TYR A 23 -23.69 1.41 58.50
CA TYR A 23 -24.22 0.85 59.76
C TYR A 23 -23.82 -0.62 59.87
N VAL A 24 -23.77 -1.09 61.09
CA VAL A 24 -23.50 -2.48 61.41
C VAL A 24 -24.74 -3.08 62.03
N GLU A 25 -25.23 -4.14 61.42
CA GLU A 25 -26.33 -4.94 61.94
C GLU A 25 -25.77 -6.30 62.41
N VAL A 26 -26.11 -6.67 63.61
CA VAL A 26 -25.78 -7.96 64.23
C VAL A 26 -27.00 -8.85 64.19
N SER A 27 -26.87 -10.08 63.67
CA SER A 27 -27.92 -11.08 63.69
C SER A 27 -27.49 -12.33 64.42
N ASP A 28 -28.42 -12.87 65.26
CA ASP A 28 -28.22 -14.15 65.96
C ASP A 28 -28.54 -15.34 65.03
N ALA A 29 -28.31 -16.55 65.50
CA ALA A 29 -28.57 -17.78 64.76
C ALA A 29 -30.06 -18.01 64.45
N ALA A 30 -30.99 -17.37 65.18
CA ALA A 30 -32.43 -17.44 64.99
C ALA A 30 -32.95 -16.37 64.02
N GLY A 31 -32.06 -15.47 63.50
CA GLY A 31 -32.39 -14.40 62.58
C GLY A 31 -32.88 -13.12 63.19
N ASN A 32 -32.80 -12.99 64.50
CA ASN A 32 -33.11 -11.70 65.20
C ASN A 32 -31.94 -10.75 64.91
N THR A 33 -32.27 -9.49 64.58
CA THR A 33 -31.31 -8.46 64.30
C THR A 33 -31.33 -7.33 65.27
N SER A 34 -30.22 -6.69 65.51
CA SER A 34 -30.07 -5.49 66.34
C SER A 34 -29.19 -4.49 65.58
N ASP A 35 -29.71 -3.28 65.39
CA ASP A 35 -28.88 -2.17 64.86
C ASP A 35 -27.82 -1.81 65.87
N TYR A 36 -26.57 -1.72 65.44
CA TYR A 36 -25.48 -1.50 66.35
C TYR A 36 -25.05 -0.04 66.40
N THR A 37 -24.66 0.53 65.32
CA THR A 37 -24.25 1.92 65.23
C THR A 37 -24.29 2.40 63.81
N GLU A 38 -24.79 3.59 63.54
CA GLU A 38 -24.58 4.35 62.33
C GLU A 38 -23.31 5.18 62.47
N GLY A 39 -22.53 5.24 61.44
CA GLY A 39 -21.33 6.05 61.39
C GLY A 39 -21.14 6.66 60.03
N GLU A 40 -20.44 7.75 59.98
CA GLU A 40 -19.99 8.37 58.75
C GLU A 40 -18.47 8.53 58.81
N ALA A 41 -17.85 8.31 57.67
CA ALA A 41 -16.45 8.61 57.50
C ALA A 41 -16.22 9.16 56.09
N THR A 42 -15.42 10.20 56.03
CA THR A 42 -14.99 10.75 54.73
C THR A 42 -13.62 10.21 54.40
N THR A 43 -13.51 9.61 53.25
CA THR A 43 -12.21 9.17 52.76
C THR A 43 -11.30 10.39 52.62
N THR A 44 -10.05 10.22 52.98
CA THR A 44 -9.06 11.30 52.83
C THR A 44 -8.77 11.54 51.34
N SER A 45 -8.28 12.73 51.01
CA SER A 45 -7.76 13.06 49.70
C SER A 45 -6.43 12.33 49.39
N GLY A 46 -6.44 11.01 49.65
CA GLY A 46 -5.28 10.16 49.41
C GLY A 46 -4.77 10.26 48.00
N LEU A 47 -3.48 10.30 47.83
CA LEU A 47 -2.85 10.26 46.51
C LEU A 47 -3.09 8.86 45.93
N LEU A 48 -4.03 8.76 44.98
CA LEU A 48 -4.18 7.56 44.15
C LEU A 48 -3.20 7.66 42.99
N THR A 49 -2.36 6.66 42.83
CA THR A 49 -1.41 6.55 41.75
C THR A 49 -1.91 5.50 40.76
N TYR A 50 -2.05 5.86 39.52
CA TYR A 50 -2.39 4.94 38.42
C TYR A 50 -1.14 4.27 37.87
N ASN A 51 -1.30 3.10 37.24
CA ASN A 51 -0.21 2.30 36.71
C ASN A 51 0.33 2.86 35.40
N ILE A 52 0.47 4.16 35.31
CA ILE A 52 0.96 4.89 34.14
C ILE A 52 1.97 5.93 34.58
N THR A 53 3.14 5.94 33.95
CA THR A 53 4.12 7.00 34.12
C THR A 53 4.49 7.63 32.79
N ILE A 54 4.79 8.92 32.80
CA ILE A 54 5.28 9.66 31.63
C ILE A 54 6.59 10.33 32.01
N ASN A 55 7.68 10.00 31.30
CA ASN A 55 9.05 10.39 31.67
C ASN A 55 9.34 10.15 33.17
N GLY A 56 8.91 9.00 33.70
CA GLY A 56 9.06 8.65 35.12
C GLY A 56 8.09 9.35 36.08
N THR A 57 7.31 10.32 35.63
CA THR A 57 6.30 11.00 36.45
C THR A 57 5.02 10.17 36.48
N ALA A 58 4.58 9.76 37.69
CA ALA A 58 3.37 8.98 37.85
C ALA A 58 2.11 9.82 37.59
N ILE A 59 1.14 9.22 36.91
CA ILE A 59 -0.21 9.78 36.81
C ILE A 59 -0.94 9.46 38.12
N THR A 60 -1.59 10.47 38.70
CA THR A 60 -2.32 10.40 39.95
C THR A 60 -3.67 11.07 39.82
N ASN A 61 -4.59 10.85 40.79
CA ASN A 61 -5.85 11.55 40.81
C ASN A 61 -5.73 13.09 40.90
N LYS A 62 -4.56 13.60 41.28
CA LYS A 62 -4.30 15.06 41.34
C LYS A 62 -3.82 15.67 40.06
N ASN A 63 -3.16 14.91 39.17
CA ASN A 63 -2.63 15.40 37.90
C ASN A 63 -3.33 14.79 36.67
N ALA A 64 -4.20 13.80 36.83
CA ALA A 64 -4.83 13.08 35.72
C ALA A 64 -5.59 14.01 34.74
N GLY A 65 -6.24 15.05 35.21
CA GLY A 65 -6.97 16.02 34.38
C GLY A 65 -6.06 16.86 33.45
N ASN A 66 -4.80 17.02 33.85
CA ASN A 66 -3.79 17.76 33.07
C ASN A 66 -2.38 17.31 33.46
N VAL A 67 -1.85 16.31 32.74
CA VAL A 67 -0.54 15.77 33.00
C VAL A 67 0.51 16.65 32.34
N THR A 68 1.40 17.25 33.13
CA THR A 68 2.39 18.22 32.65
C THR A 68 3.78 17.93 33.22
N GLY A 69 4.80 18.44 32.56
CA GLY A 69 6.20 18.36 32.96
C GLY A 69 7.08 19.03 31.90
N GLU A 70 8.35 19.25 32.19
CA GLU A 70 9.32 19.85 31.23
C GLU A 70 9.50 19.03 29.94
N TRP A 71 9.17 17.75 30.01
CA TRP A 71 9.18 16.82 28.89
C TRP A 71 8.00 16.99 27.91
N LEU A 72 6.92 17.65 28.33
CA LEU A 72 5.78 18.00 27.46
C LEU A 72 6.05 19.36 26.82
N LYS A 73 6.40 19.37 25.55
CA LYS A 73 6.72 20.60 24.79
C LYS A 73 5.48 21.26 24.22
N GLU A 74 4.51 20.45 23.77
CA GLU A 74 3.27 20.92 23.15
C GLU A 74 2.12 19.99 23.45
N GLY A 75 0.88 20.48 23.31
CA GLY A 75 -0.33 19.69 23.40
C GLY A 75 -0.85 19.49 24.84
N LYS A 76 -1.76 18.54 24.95
CA LYS A 76 -2.40 18.21 26.22
C LYS A 76 -2.46 16.71 26.43
N ILE A 77 -2.11 16.30 27.66
CA ILE A 77 -2.25 14.92 28.13
C ILE A 77 -3.20 14.93 29.31
N SER A 78 -4.17 14.00 29.30
CA SER A 78 -5.07 13.77 30.44
C SER A 78 -5.43 12.29 30.52
N TYR A 79 -5.72 11.83 31.71
CA TYR A 79 -6.16 10.47 32.00
C TYR A 79 -7.51 10.46 32.68
N ASP A 80 -8.41 9.65 32.15
CA ASP A 80 -9.73 9.39 32.77
C ASP A 80 -9.67 7.97 33.37
N SER A 81 -9.72 7.90 34.70
CA SER A 81 -9.61 6.65 35.44
C SER A 81 -10.86 5.78 35.32
N GLN A 82 -12.04 6.36 35.09
CA GLN A 82 -13.28 5.59 34.95
C GLN A 82 -13.32 4.83 33.64
N SER A 83 -12.93 5.48 32.55
CA SER A 83 -12.84 4.86 31.22
C SER A 83 -11.47 4.25 30.91
N LYS A 84 -10.50 4.35 31.84
CA LYS A 84 -9.10 3.95 31.64
C LYS A 84 -8.50 4.51 30.36
N THR A 85 -8.75 5.78 30.06
CA THR A 85 -8.37 6.40 28.81
C THR A 85 -7.34 7.49 29.00
N LEU A 86 -6.13 7.28 28.45
CA LEU A 86 -5.10 8.30 28.32
C LEU A 86 -5.33 9.07 27.02
N LYS A 87 -5.65 10.36 27.10
CA LYS A 87 -5.93 11.20 25.94
C LYS A 87 -4.71 12.02 25.57
N LEU A 88 -4.29 11.91 24.32
CA LEU A 88 -3.21 12.67 23.72
C LEU A 88 -3.79 13.58 22.63
N LYS A 89 -3.63 14.89 22.83
CA LYS A 89 -4.10 15.89 21.87
C LYS A 89 -2.97 16.82 21.44
N ASP A 90 -2.56 16.71 20.18
CA ASP A 90 -1.47 17.51 19.57
C ASP A 90 -0.18 17.49 20.40
N VAL A 91 0.13 16.33 21.00
CA VAL A 91 1.21 16.16 21.97
C VAL A 91 2.57 16.14 21.29
N LYS A 92 3.52 16.91 21.83
CA LYS A 92 4.95 16.74 21.59
C LYS A 92 5.64 16.44 22.93
N LEU A 93 6.03 15.17 23.10
CA LEU A 93 6.70 14.64 24.27
C LEU A 93 8.16 14.30 23.94
N GLU A 94 9.09 14.81 24.75
CA GLU A 94 10.52 14.53 24.66
C GLU A 94 11.05 14.02 26.00
N SER A 95 11.44 12.75 26.06
CA SER A 95 11.92 12.11 27.29
C SER A 95 13.40 11.75 27.19
N ALA A 96 14.16 12.07 28.24
CA ALA A 96 15.55 11.68 28.37
C ALA A 96 15.73 10.19 28.74
N ASN A 97 14.67 9.50 29.11
CA ASN A 97 14.67 8.07 29.48
C ASN A 97 13.58 7.31 28.74
N GLU A 98 12.62 6.74 29.47
CA GLU A 98 11.41 6.11 28.91
C GLU A 98 10.31 7.18 28.72
N GLY A 99 9.55 7.08 27.65
CA GLY A 99 8.50 8.03 27.35
C GLY A 99 7.22 7.74 28.17
N ILE A 100 6.35 6.90 27.65
CA ILE A 100 5.10 6.44 28.29
C ILE A 100 5.32 5.00 28.75
N VAL A 101 5.16 4.72 30.03
CA VAL A 101 5.22 3.37 30.58
C VAL A 101 3.87 3.06 31.22
N SER A 102 3.30 1.93 30.87
CA SER A 102 2.02 1.51 31.43
C SER A 102 2.02 0.04 31.83
N SER A 103 1.46 -0.22 33.00
CA SER A 103 0.95 -1.51 33.43
C SER A 103 -0.54 -1.44 33.83
N GLU A 104 -1.24 -0.41 33.35
CA GLU A 104 -2.69 -0.25 33.55
C GLU A 104 -3.42 -1.28 32.67
N PRO A 105 -4.18 -2.20 33.25
CA PRO A 105 -4.94 -3.18 32.50
C PRO A 105 -6.02 -2.50 31.64
N GLU A 106 -6.14 -2.95 30.37
CA GLU A 106 -7.17 -2.47 29.42
C GLU A 106 -7.10 -0.96 29.15
N LEU A 107 -5.87 -0.40 29.12
CA LEU A 107 -5.66 1.01 28.83
C LEU A 107 -6.04 1.35 27.38
N ALA A 108 -6.86 2.38 27.20
CA ALA A 108 -7.04 3.04 25.90
C ALA A 108 -6.14 4.28 25.80
N ILE A 109 -5.42 4.44 24.69
CA ILE A 109 -4.71 5.67 24.35
C ILE A 109 -5.47 6.31 23.18
N GLU A 110 -6.21 7.37 23.49
CA GLU A 110 -7.03 8.08 22.52
C GLU A 110 -6.24 9.22 21.88
N LEU A 111 -6.13 9.18 20.54
CA LEU A 111 -5.36 10.12 19.75
C LEU A 111 -6.25 11.16 19.10
N SER A 112 -5.89 12.44 19.25
CA SER A 112 -6.51 13.56 18.57
C SER A 112 -5.43 14.48 17.99
N GLY A 113 -5.56 14.82 16.70
CA GLY A 113 -4.53 15.60 15.97
C GLY A 113 -3.23 14.85 15.78
N LYS A 114 -2.11 15.58 15.78
CA LYS A 114 -0.78 15.02 15.53
C LYS A 114 -0.01 14.88 16.84
N ASN A 115 0.36 13.65 17.17
CA ASN A 115 1.07 13.36 18.40
C ASN A 115 2.47 12.85 18.11
N TYR A 116 3.42 13.27 18.89
CA TYR A 116 4.82 12.89 18.80
C TYR A 116 5.36 12.50 20.18
N VAL A 117 5.92 11.30 20.28
CA VAL A 117 6.55 10.78 21.48
C VAL A 117 7.96 10.36 21.14
N HIS A 118 8.95 11.09 21.68
CA HIS A 118 10.34 10.78 21.54
C HIS A 118 10.95 10.42 22.89
N ALA A 119 11.81 9.39 22.92
CA ALA A 119 12.56 9.01 24.11
C ALA A 119 13.98 8.55 23.74
N THR A 120 14.93 8.79 24.64
CA THR A 120 16.30 8.27 24.48
C THR A 120 16.34 6.75 24.59
N ASN A 121 15.52 6.18 25.48
CA ASN A 121 15.35 4.72 25.62
C ASN A 121 14.02 4.29 25.00
N VAL A 122 13.23 3.45 25.66
CA VAL A 122 11.95 2.99 25.14
C VAL A 122 10.92 4.13 25.16
N ALA A 123 10.33 4.44 24.00
CA ALA A 123 9.40 5.56 23.95
C ALA A 123 7.99 5.19 24.47
N VAL A 124 7.51 3.97 24.18
CA VAL A 124 6.28 3.43 24.78
C VAL A 124 6.56 2.01 25.29
N LYS A 125 6.36 1.79 26.57
CA LYS A 125 6.60 0.50 27.23
C LYS A 125 5.32 -0.02 27.86
N LEU A 126 4.87 -1.18 27.43
CA LEU A 126 3.64 -1.83 27.88
C LEU A 126 4.01 -3.09 28.68
N GLN A 127 3.56 -3.18 29.91
CA GLN A 127 3.93 -4.25 30.83
C GLN A 127 2.67 -4.87 31.45
N GLN A 128 2.46 -6.17 31.22
CA GLN A 128 1.33 -6.94 31.77
C GLN A 128 -0.05 -6.27 31.48
N ALA A 129 -0.15 -5.54 30.36
CA ALA A 129 -1.31 -4.70 30.03
C ALA A 129 -1.77 -4.96 28.59
N ASP A 130 -3.06 -4.94 28.38
CA ASP A 130 -3.67 -4.90 27.07
C ASP A 130 -3.97 -3.42 26.74
N VAL A 131 -3.29 -2.88 25.72
CA VAL A 131 -3.36 -1.45 25.41
C VAL A 131 -3.90 -1.24 24.00
N THR A 132 -4.85 -0.31 23.87
CA THR A 132 -5.46 0.05 22.59
C THR A 132 -5.14 1.48 22.22
N PHE A 133 -4.44 1.72 21.13
CA PHE A 133 -4.38 3.02 20.45
C PHE A 133 -5.61 3.17 19.58
N LYS A 134 -6.34 4.27 19.72
CA LYS A 134 -7.56 4.55 18.96
C LYS A 134 -7.77 6.04 18.71
N GLY A 135 -8.75 6.38 17.87
CA GLY A 135 -9.13 7.76 17.57
C GLY A 135 -8.70 8.19 16.17
N LEU A 136 -9.13 9.37 15.74
CA LEU A 136 -8.89 9.89 14.38
C LEU A 136 -7.55 10.61 14.24
N GLY A 137 -6.71 10.60 15.28
CA GLY A 137 -5.39 11.22 15.28
C GLY A 137 -4.30 10.29 14.76
N GLU A 138 -3.10 10.85 14.65
CA GLU A 138 -1.88 10.14 14.32
C GLU A 138 -0.86 10.24 15.46
N ILE A 139 0.02 9.25 15.57
CA ILE A 139 1.12 9.27 16.52
C ILE A 139 2.42 8.80 15.85
N GLU A 140 3.47 9.57 16.05
CA GLU A 140 4.85 9.18 15.72
C GLU A 140 5.62 8.90 17.03
N ILE A 141 6.15 7.69 17.15
CA ILE A 141 6.84 7.20 18.33
C ILE A 141 8.28 6.89 17.92
N THR A 142 9.26 7.57 18.54
CA THR A 142 10.66 7.41 18.20
C THR A 142 11.52 7.14 19.42
N ALA A 143 12.52 6.26 19.27
CA ALA A 143 13.49 5.93 20.30
C ALA A 143 14.91 5.91 19.74
N ASP A 144 15.90 6.50 20.48
CA ASP A 144 17.26 6.57 20.01
C ASP A 144 18.01 5.23 20.17
N ASN A 145 17.91 4.66 21.37
CA ASN A 145 18.79 3.54 21.78
C ASN A 145 18.06 2.21 22.01
N ALA A 146 16.74 2.19 21.90
CA ALA A 146 15.91 1.03 22.22
C ALA A 146 14.73 0.87 21.25
N ALA A 147 13.72 0.10 21.66
CA ALA A 147 12.48 -0.04 20.91
C ALA A 147 11.63 1.23 20.97
N ALA A 148 11.03 1.62 19.85
CA ALA A 148 10.00 2.66 19.87
C ALA A 148 8.82 2.20 20.74
N ILE A 149 8.35 0.96 20.52
CA ILE A 149 7.30 0.33 21.34
C ILE A 149 7.85 -1.01 21.86
N ALA A 150 7.86 -1.19 23.16
CA ALA A 150 8.23 -2.44 23.81
C ALA A 150 7.04 -3.09 24.52
N LEU A 151 6.78 -4.37 24.22
CA LEU A 151 5.79 -5.21 24.85
C LEU A 151 6.45 -6.17 25.81
N ASN A 152 5.92 -6.31 27.00
CA ASN A 152 6.34 -7.27 27.98
C ASN A 152 5.12 -7.93 28.64
N ASN A 153 4.77 -9.12 28.17
CA ASN A 153 3.56 -9.82 28.56
C ASN A 153 2.29 -8.96 28.29
N ALA A 154 2.22 -8.35 27.08
CA ALA A 154 1.23 -7.32 26.73
C ALA A 154 0.66 -7.56 25.32
N ALA A 155 -0.61 -7.17 25.13
CA ALA A 155 -1.23 -7.09 23.82
C ALA A 155 -1.40 -5.63 23.40
N LEU A 156 -0.95 -5.31 22.17
CA LEU A 156 -1.11 -4.00 21.55
C LEU A 156 -2.19 -4.05 20.49
N THR A 157 -3.27 -3.30 20.67
CA THR A 157 -4.28 -3.09 19.64
C THR A 157 -4.11 -1.71 19.01
N ILE A 158 -4.17 -1.62 17.68
CA ILE A 158 -4.16 -0.36 16.94
C ILE A 158 -5.45 -0.34 16.11
N ASP A 159 -6.34 0.60 16.44
CA ASP A 159 -7.72 0.64 15.97
C ASP A 159 -8.03 2.00 15.34
N GLN A 160 -8.27 2.03 14.03
CA GLN A 160 -8.70 3.20 13.24
C GLN A 160 -7.84 4.47 13.40
N CYS A 161 -6.55 4.32 13.67
CA CYS A 161 -5.63 5.44 13.78
C CYS A 161 -4.37 5.21 12.94
N ALA A 162 -3.54 6.26 12.81
CA ALA A 162 -2.24 6.16 12.16
C ALA A 162 -1.13 6.09 13.21
N LEU A 163 -0.27 5.08 13.14
CA LEU A 163 0.85 4.88 14.03
C LEU A 163 2.15 4.73 13.25
N LYS A 164 3.15 5.54 13.59
CA LYS A 164 4.51 5.39 13.08
C LYS A 164 5.44 5.12 14.25
N ALA A 165 6.25 4.06 14.16
CA ALA A 165 7.20 3.66 15.19
C ALA A 165 8.58 3.49 14.60
N LYS A 166 9.59 4.19 15.15
CA LYS A 166 10.97 4.13 14.67
C LYS A 166 11.96 4.09 15.82
N GLY A 167 12.90 3.13 15.78
CA GLY A 167 13.91 2.98 16.81
C GLY A 167 15.02 2.01 16.42
N LYS A 168 15.76 1.54 17.42
CA LYS A 168 16.64 0.38 17.27
C LYS A 168 15.81 -0.86 16.91
N TYR A 169 14.67 -0.99 17.59
CA TYR A 169 13.55 -1.86 17.22
C TYR A 169 12.31 -0.99 17.05
N GLY A 170 11.51 -1.27 16.01
CA GLY A 170 10.27 -0.54 15.82
C GLY A 170 9.22 -0.95 16.86
N ILE A 171 8.74 -2.19 16.80
CA ILE A 171 7.93 -2.85 17.84
C ILE A 171 8.65 -4.13 18.27
N GLN A 172 8.96 -4.25 19.54
CA GLN A 172 9.67 -5.39 20.11
C GLN A 172 8.87 -6.01 21.24
N GLY A 173 8.68 -7.33 21.21
CA GLY A 173 8.15 -8.10 22.33
C GLY A 173 9.25 -8.55 23.29
N SER A 174 8.86 -9.28 24.32
CA SER A 174 9.74 -9.94 25.29
C SER A 174 9.87 -11.44 25.08
N ASP A 175 9.42 -11.92 23.91
CA ASP A 175 9.47 -13.33 23.50
C ASP A 175 8.52 -14.25 24.31
N VAL A 176 7.50 -13.69 24.95
CA VAL A 176 6.44 -14.44 25.62
C VAL A 176 5.19 -14.55 24.76
N ASP A 177 4.34 -15.55 25.03
CA ASP A 177 3.18 -15.87 24.18
C ASP A 177 2.09 -14.80 24.18
N LYS A 178 2.02 -13.95 25.18
CA LYS A 178 1.05 -12.87 25.24
C LYS A 178 1.42 -11.66 24.40
N ASP A 179 2.72 -11.45 24.08
CA ASP A 179 3.15 -10.32 23.28
C ASP A 179 2.60 -10.43 21.86
N SER A 180 1.55 -9.67 21.59
CA SER A 180 0.81 -9.74 20.33
C SER A 180 0.39 -8.36 19.84
N ILE A 181 0.17 -8.26 18.54
CA ILE A 181 -0.31 -7.05 17.87
C ILE A 181 -1.64 -7.35 17.18
N ILE A 182 -2.63 -6.51 17.41
CA ILE A 182 -3.94 -6.56 16.76
C ILE A 182 -4.14 -5.27 15.98
N ILE A 183 -4.37 -5.36 14.69
CA ILE A 183 -4.52 -4.22 13.79
C ILE A 183 -5.92 -4.24 13.18
N LYS A 184 -6.64 -3.12 13.31
CA LYS A 184 -8.01 -2.97 12.83
C LYS A 184 -8.12 -1.66 12.05
N GLU A 185 -8.30 -1.74 10.74
CA GLU A 185 -8.53 -0.57 9.87
C GLU A 185 -7.55 0.59 10.11
N ALA A 186 -6.28 0.28 10.40
CA ALA A 186 -5.26 1.23 10.81
C ALA A 186 -4.11 1.28 9.79
N LEU A 187 -3.46 2.46 9.71
CA LEU A 187 -2.22 2.64 8.94
C LEU A 187 -1.04 2.60 9.92
N ILE A 188 -0.14 1.65 9.72
CA ILE A 188 1.02 1.44 10.57
C ILE A 188 2.29 1.47 9.73
N SER A 189 3.27 2.27 10.16
CA SER A 189 4.62 2.30 9.62
C SER A 189 5.60 1.99 10.75
N VAL A 190 6.38 0.93 10.62
CA VAL A 190 7.30 0.46 11.66
C VAL A 190 8.69 0.23 11.07
N GLU A 191 9.69 0.92 11.62
CA GLU A 191 11.09 0.80 11.20
C GLU A 191 11.99 0.55 12.40
N GLY A 192 12.89 -0.43 12.27
CA GLY A 192 13.89 -0.69 13.29
C GLY A 192 15.23 -1.12 12.70
N SER A 193 16.32 -0.45 13.06
CA SER A 193 17.66 -0.74 12.52
C SER A 193 18.17 -2.15 12.86
N GLU A 194 17.68 -2.75 13.94
CA GLU A 194 17.96 -4.15 14.33
C GLU A 194 16.77 -5.09 14.13
N GLY A 195 15.54 -4.55 13.97
CA GLY A 195 14.33 -5.30 13.66
C GLY A 195 13.10 -4.42 13.70
N SER A 196 12.30 -4.44 12.62
CA SER A 196 11.12 -3.57 12.57
C SER A 196 10.01 -4.10 13.47
N ILE A 197 9.62 -5.36 13.33
CA ILE A 197 8.67 -6.03 14.24
C ILE A 197 9.25 -7.39 14.59
N CYS A 198 9.56 -7.61 15.86
CA CYS A 198 10.23 -8.83 16.30
C CYS A 198 9.86 -9.24 17.74
N GLN A 199 10.12 -10.52 18.05
CA GLN A 199 9.81 -11.14 19.34
C GLN A 199 8.32 -11.07 19.71
N ILE A 200 7.44 -11.09 18.71
CA ILE A 200 5.99 -11.03 18.83
C ILE A 200 5.42 -12.42 18.56
N SER A 201 4.53 -12.89 19.43
CA SER A 201 3.92 -14.21 19.30
C SER A 201 2.91 -14.29 18.15
N ASN A 202 2.17 -13.21 17.91
CA ASN A 202 1.15 -13.16 16.88
C ASN A 202 0.89 -11.74 16.39
N ILE A 203 0.61 -11.60 15.08
CA ILE A 203 0.05 -10.41 14.47
C ILE A 203 -1.30 -10.77 13.87
N SER A 204 -2.37 -10.20 14.40
CA SER A 204 -3.72 -10.32 13.84
C SER A 204 -4.08 -9.03 13.12
N SER A 205 -4.21 -9.09 11.81
CA SER A 205 -4.54 -7.93 10.97
C SER A 205 -5.91 -8.11 10.32
N LYS A 206 -6.96 -7.69 11.00
CA LYS A 206 -8.31 -7.75 10.45
C LYS A 206 -8.52 -6.67 9.39
N GLY A 207 -8.68 -7.09 8.14
CA GLY A 207 -8.86 -6.17 7.01
C GLY A 207 -7.62 -5.36 6.63
N CYS A 208 -6.44 -5.67 7.19
CA CYS A 208 -5.17 -5.03 6.85
C CYS A 208 -4.15 -6.04 6.35
N LYS A 209 -3.18 -5.60 5.56
CA LYS A 209 -2.07 -6.43 5.07
C LYS A 209 -0.74 -5.68 5.12
N ILE A 210 0.36 -6.44 5.18
CA ILE A 210 1.70 -5.89 4.97
C ILE A 210 1.84 -5.54 3.49
N THR A 211 2.06 -4.25 3.20
CA THR A 211 2.24 -3.75 1.82
C THR A 211 3.69 -3.43 1.51
N GLN A 212 4.50 -3.13 2.53
CA GLN A 212 5.95 -2.92 2.42
C GLN A 212 6.69 -3.62 3.56
N PRO A 213 7.87 -4.24 3.27
CA PRO A 213 8.36 -4.57 1.94
C PRO A 213 7.41 -5.53 1.23
N ARG A 214 7.28 -5.41 -0.08
CA ARG A 214 6.43 -6.31 -0.87
C ARG A 214 6.85 -7.77 -0.65
N LYS A 215 5.88 -8.66 -0.39
CA LYS A 215 6.06 -10.08 -0.03
C LYS A 215 6.62 -10.33 1.37
N ALA A 216 6.76 -9.32 2.22
CA ALA A 216 7.04 -9.56 3.62
C ALA A 216 5.82 -10.23 4.28
N ILE A 217 6.10 -11.13 5.20
CA ILE A 217 5.08 -11.86 5.97
C ILE A 217 5.46 -11.88 7.45
N PHE A 218 4.48 -12.05 8.32
CA PHE A 218 4.74 -12.44 9.70
C PHE A 218 5.06 -13.94 9.75
N ASP A 219 6.22 -14.28 10.30
CA ASP A 219 6.65 -15.66 10.53
C ASP A 219 6.46 -16.02 12.01
N PRO A 220 5.44 -16.83 12.36
CA PRO A 220 5.16 -17.18 13.74
C PRO A 220 6.29 -18.01 14.40
N ALA A 221 7.03 -18.81 13.61
CA ALA A 221 8.13 -19.63 14.13
C ALA A 221 9.34 -18.77 14.52
N LYS A 222 9.54 -17.67 13.81
CA LYS A 222 10.60 -16.69 14.09
C LYS A 222 10.12 -15.52 14.95
N ARG A 223 8.82 -15.45 15.21
CA ARG A 223 8.17 -14.36 15.97
C ARG A 223 8.52 -12.97 15.44
N CYS A 224 8.60 -12.82 14.13
CA CYS A 224 8.96 -11.55 13.51
C CYS A 224 8.39 -11.40 12.09
N VAL A 225 8.40 -10.17 11.58
CA VAL A 225 8.15 -9.91 10.16
C VAL A 225 9.41 -10.21 9.37
N THR A 226 9.26 -11.06 8.35
CA THR A 226 10.36 -11.53 7.50
C THR A 226 10.12 -11.20 6.03
N LEU A 227 11.22 -11.03 5.30
CA LEU A 227 11.24 -11.00 3.83
C LEU A 227 12.21 -12.09 3.36
N ASN A 228 11.72 -13.04 2.55
CA ASN A 228 12.49 -14.20 2.11
C ASN A 228 13.12 -15.01 3.27
N GLY A 229 12.43 -15.03 4.41
CA GLY A 229 12.89 -15.72 5.62
C GLY A 229 13.87 -14.94 6.49
N GLU A 230 14.31 -13.75 6.10
CA GLU A 230 15.19 -12.89 6.89
C GLU A 230 14.40 -11.81 7.63
N LEU A 231 14.84 -11.44 8.84
CA LEU A 231 14.21 -10.38 9.64
C LEU A 231 14.24 -9.04 8.91
N VAL A 232 13.08 -8.40 8.79
CA VAL A 232 12.97 -7.06 8.18
C VAL A 232 13.50 -6.01 9.14
N LYS A 233 14.44 -5.18 8.63
CA LYS A 233 15.08 -4.05 9.34
C LYS A 233 14.81 -2.70 8.67
N THR A 234 14.00 -2.72 7.61
CA THR A 234 13.53 -1.54 6.89
C THR A 234 12.08 -1.27 7.26
N GLU A 235 11.54 -0.17 6.76
CA GLU A 235 10.15 0.18 7.02
C GLU A 235 9.18 -0.96 6.64
N VAL A 236 8.32 -1.33 7.58
CA VAL A 236 7.19 -2.25 7.41
C VAL A 236 5.92 -1.41 7.43
N ILE A 237 5.17 -1.41 6.33
CA ILE A 237 3.87 -0.74 6.25
C ILE A 237 2.77 -1.79 6.29
N ILE A 238 1.83 -1.62 7.24
CA ILE A 238 0.61 -2.41 7.35
C ILE A 238 -0.56 -1.43 7.24
N GLN A 239 -1.42 -1.67 6.28
CA GLN A 239 -2.55 -0.77 5.99
C GLN A 239 -3.79 -1.56 5.57
N PRO A 240 -4.98 -0.95 5.55
CA PRO A 240 -6.19 -1.58 5.05
C PRO A 240 -5.94 -2.23 3.69
N ALA A 241 -6.40 -3.45 3.55
CA ALA A 241 -6.24 -4.19 2.30
C ALA A 241 -7.10 -3.52 1.24
N ASP A 242 -6.46 -3.13 0.16
CA ASP A 242 -7.16 -2.80 -1.06
C ASP A 242 -7.78 -4.07 -1.64
N VAL A 243 -9.08 -4.07 -1.77
CA VAL A 243 -9.88 -5.21 -2.29
C VAL A 243 -10.65 -4.84 -3.55
N ASN A 244 -10.58 -3.57 -3.94
CA ASN A 244 -11.27 -3.07 -5.11
C ASN A 244 -10.38 -3.20 -6.35
N PRO A 245 -10.85 -3.84 -7.42
CA PRO A 245 -10.08 -3.89 -8.66
C PRO A 245 -10.13 -2.55 -9.41
N PRO A 246 -9.15 -2.27 -10.28
CA PRO A 246 -9.16 -1.07 -11.10
C PRO A 246 -10.45 -0.90 -11.91
N THR A 247 -10.94 0.32 -11.97
CA THR A 247 -12.17 0.70 -12.67
C THR A 247 -11.85 1.16 -14.08
N LEU A 248 -12.56 0.58 -15.07
CA LEU A 248 -12.43 0.94 -16.47
C LEU A 248 -13.41 2.07 -16.82
N LYS A 249 -12.90 3.14 -17.40
CA LYS A 249 -13.73 4.24 -17.92
C LYS A 249 -14.35 3.86 -19.28
N ASP A 250 -13.54 3.24 -20.16
CA ASP A 250 -13.98 2.61 -21.40
C ASP A 250 -13.43 1.17 -21.42
N PRO A 251 -14.27 0.15 -21.32
CA PRO A 251 -13.80 -1.24 -21.26
C PRO A 251 -13.38 -1.81 -22.63
N VAL A 252 -13.41 -1.03 -23.69
CA VAL A 252 -13.16 -1.51 -25.05
C VAL A 252 -11.70 -1.33 -25.44
N VAL A 253 -11.04 -2.44 -25.84
CA VAL A 253 -9.76 -2.38 -26.53
C VAL A 253 -10.00 -2.01 -28.00
N LYS A 254 -9.40 -0.93 -28.45
CA LYS A 254 -9.55 -0.40 -29.81
C LYS A 254 -8.42 -0.90 -30.72
N VAL A 255 -8.73 -1.13 -31.97
CA VAL A 255 -7.75 -1.48 -33.00
C VAL A 255 -7.27 -0.19 -33.66
N GLY A 256 -5.99 -0.01 -33.68
CA GLY A 256 -5.31 1.07 -34.40
C GLY A 256 -4.85 0.62 -35.77
N GLN A 257 -3.61 0.94 -36.11
CA GLN A 257 -3.02 0.59 -37.40
C GLN A 257 -2.68 -0.89 -37.49
N ILE A 258 -2.97 -1.49 -38.64
CA ILE A 258 -2.56 -2.84 -39.01
C ILE A 258 -1.54 -2.72 -40.19
N MET A 259 -0.34 -3.22 -39.96
CA MET A 259 0.75 -3.14 -40.95
C MET A 259 1.40 -4.52 -41.12
N GLY A 260 1.04 -5.21 -42.20
CA GLY A 260 1.61 -6.54 -42.50
C GLY A 260 1.38 -7.51 -41.32
N LYS A 261 2.46 -7.83 -40.62
CA LYS A 261 2.49 -8.77 -39.49
C LYS A 261 2.30 -8.09 -38.12
N THR A 262 1.86 -6.84 -38.09
CA THR A 262 1.68 -6.11 -36.84
C THR A 262 0.25 -5.64 -36.67
N ILE A 263 -0.24 -5.62 -35.43
CA ILE A 263 -1.53 -5.03 -35.05
C ILE A 263 -1.26 -4.09 -33.87
N MET A 264 -1.55 -2.82 -34.03
CA MET A 264 -1.54 -1.85 -32.95
C MET A 264 -2.92 -1.86 -32.27
N ILE A 265 -2.90 -1.94 -30.96
CA ILE A 265 -4.09 -1.80 -30.12
C ILE A 265 -3.89 -0.70 -29.10
N TYR A 266 -5.00 -0.10 -28.67
CA TYR A 266 -4.99 0.92 -27.62
C TYR A 266 -6.26 0.86 -26.78
N TRP A 267 -6.19 1.40 -25.57
CA TRP A 267 -7.30 1.43 -24.60
C TRP A 267 -7.26 2.71 -23.81
N GLU A 268 -8.33 3.03 -23.12
CA GLU A 268 -8.36 4.12 -22.17
C GLU A 268 -7.80 3.64 -20.81
N LEU A 269 -6.92 4.42 -20.20
CA LEU A 269 -6.32 4.04 -18.93
C LEU A 269 -7.39 3.87 -17.84
N ALA A 270 -7.27 2.80 -17.06
CA ALA A 270 -8.09 2.55 -15.89
C ALA A 270 -7.75 3.53 -14.76
N SER A 271 -8.61 3.64 -13.77
CA SER A 271 -8.36 4.34 -12.51
C SER A 271 -8.58 3.39 -11.34
N ASP A 272 -7.96 3.72 -10.21
CA ASP A 272 -8.09 2.97 -8.99
C ASP A 272 -8.27 3.92 -7.80
N ASP A 273 -8.93 3.46 -6.73
CA ASP A 273 -9.23 4.29 -5.56
C ASP A 273 -8.06 4.38 -4.57
N VAL A 274 -7.10 3.44 -4.64
CA VAL A 274 -5.92 3.38 -3.77
C VAL A 274 -4.63 3.52 -4.57
N SER A 275 -4.47 2.74 -5.64
CA SER A 275 -3.26 2.73 -6.46
C SER A 275 -3.20 3.93 -7.39
N LYS A 276 -2.02 4.57 -7.46
CA LYS A 276 -1.84 5.71 -8.38
C LYS A 276 -1.80 5.24 -9.82
N GLN A 277 -2.29 6.06 -10.74
CA GLN A 277 -2.30 5.77 -12.18
C GLN A 277 -0.95 5.27 -12.72
N LYS A 278 0.15 5.85 -12.29
CA LYS A 278 1.51 5.46 -12.75
C LYS A 278 1.93 4.05 -12.28
N ASP A 279 1.27 3.50 -11.27
CA ASP A 279 1.60 2.22 -10.64
C ASP A 279 0.66 1.10 -11.13
N LEU A 280 -0.37 1.43 -11.95
CA LEU A 280 -1.23 0.44 -12.60
C LEU A 280 -0.46 -0.31 -13.69
N ARG A 281 -0.61 -1.62 -13.69
CA ARG A 281 0.09 -2.58 -14.54
C ARG A 281 -0.86 -3.17 -15.56
N TYR A 282 -0.47 -3.14 -16.83
CA TYR A 282 -1.26 -3.69 -17.93
C TYR A 282 -0.52 -4.86 -18.56
N ILE A 283 -1.24 -5.92 -18.91
CA ILE A 283 -0.73 -7.07 -19.67
C ILE A 283 -1.68 -7.32 -20.83
N VAL A 284 -1.15 -7.39 -22.03
CA VAL A 284 -1.89 -7.74 -23.24
C VAL A 284 -1.82 -9.24 -23.44
N PHE A 285 -2.97 -9.87 -23.57
CA PHE A 285 -3.12 -11.27 -23.92
C PHE A 285 -3.67 -11.36 -25.35
N TYR A 286 -3.04 -12.16 -26.20
CA TYR A 286 -3.47 -12.34 -27.58
C TYR A 286 -3.21 -13.75 -28.08
N LYS A 287 -4.06 -14.21 -28.98
CA LYS A 287 -3.90 -15.53 -29.61
C LYS A 287 -4.46 -15.52 -31.02
N LYS A 288 -3.91 -16.43 -31.84
CA LYS A 288 -4.44 -16.76 -33.17
C LYS A 288 -5.83 -17.38 -33.02
N ASP A 289 -6.72 -17.08 -33.94
CA ASP A 289 -8.05 -17.70 -33.99
C ASP A 289 -7.93 -19.23 -34.07
N GLY A 290 -8.66 -19.93 -33.19
CA GLY A 290 -8.59 -21.39 -33.07
C GLY A 290 -7.45 -21.90 -32.14
N ALA A 291 -6.51 -21.06 -31.69
CA ALA A 291 -5.52 -21.47 -30.68
C ALA A 291 -6.13 -21.56 -29.29
N THR A 292 -5.62 -22.50 -28.48
CA THR A 292 -6.06 -22.69 -27.08
C THR A 292 -5.33 -21.72 -26.13
N GLU A 293 -4.04 -21.50 -26.35
CA GLU A 293 -3.17 -20.74 -25.47
C GLU A 293 -3.05 -19.29 -25.91
N TYR A 294 -3.02 -18.38 -24.92
CA TYR A 294 -2.69 -16.98 -25.12
C TYR A 294 -1.20 -16.71 -25.00
N MET A 295 -0.66 -15.94 -25.89
CA MET A 295 0.61 -15.23 -25.70
C MET A 295 0.35 -13.98 -24.85
N GLN A 296 1.35 -13.51 -24.14
CA GLN A 296 1.23 -12.31 -23.31
C GLN A 296 2.40 -11.36 -23.54
N SER A 297 2.14 -10.07 -23.36
CA SER A 297 3.18 -9.04 -23.35
C SER A 297 3.96 -9.08 -22.03
N ASP A 298 5.09 -8.36 -21.97
CA ASP A 298 5.65 -7.92 -20.71
C ASP A 298 4.66 -7.02 -19.95
N THR A 299 4.92 -6.80 -18.67
CA THR A 299 4.15 -5.87 -17.85
C THR A 299 4.38 -4.43 -18.31
N LEU A 300 3.32 -3.74 -18.68
CA LEU A 300 3.31 -2.36 -19.13
C LEU A 300 2.86 -1.44 -18.00
N LEU A 301 3.71 -0.52 -17.55
CA LEU A 301 3.36 0.46 -16.53
C LEU A 301 2.77 1.71 -17.19
N ASN A 302 1.56 2.10 -16.77
CA ASN A 302 0.89 3.33 -17.23
C ASN A 302 0.90 3.50 -18.76
N LYS A 303 0.60 2.43 -19.49
CA LYS A 303 0.54 2.41 -20.93
C LYS A 303 -0.89 2.23 -21.42
N ASP A 304 -1.23 2.95 -22.48
CA ASP A 304 -2.55 2.96 -23.13
C ASP A 304 -2.56 2.30 -24.50
N GLY A 305 -1.47 1.65 -24.89
CA GLY A 305 -1.36 0.96 -26.16
C GLY A 305 -0.21 -0.04 -26.22
N TYR A 306 -0.33 -0.96 -27.17
CA TYR A 306 0.64 -2.02 -27.46
C TYR A 306 0.65 -2.38 -28.93
N VAL A 307 1.83 -2.75 -29.45
CA VAL A 307 1.99 -3.24 -30.81
C VAL A 307 2.34 -4.73 -30.74
N MET A 308 1.41 -5.58 -31.17
CA MET A 308 1.68 -6.99 -31.39
C MET A 308 2.49 -7.14 -32.68
N GLN A 309 3.62 -7.81 -32.58
CA GLN A 309 4.61 -7.97 -33.70
C GLN A 309 4.76 -9.45 -34.03
N ASP A 310 5.43 -9.71 -35.18
CA ASP A 310 5.76 -11.04 -35.67
C ASP A 310 4.56 -11.99 -35.83
N LEU A 311 3.39 -11.43 -36.08
CA LEU A 311 2.18 -12.17 -36.32
C LEU A 311 2.19 -12.87 -37.69
N GLU A 312 1.39 -13.92 -37.85
CA GLU A 312 1.16 -14.52 -39.18
C GLU A 312 0.29 -13.59 -40.04
N MET A 313 0.56 -13.52 -41.33
CA MET A 313 -0.24 -12.73 -42.27
C MET A 313 -1.61 -13.36 -42.51
N SER A 314 -2.57 -12.54 -42.96
CA SER A 314 -3.95 -12.98 -43.26
C SER A 314 -4.60 -13.77 -42.12
N THR A 315 -4.19 -13.50 -40.91
CA THR A 315 -4.57 -14.30 -39.74
C THR A 315 -5.33 -13.47 -38.74
N LYS A 316 -6.48 -13.98 -38.31
CA LYS A 316 -7.28 -13.34 -37.26
C LYS A 316 -6.69 -13.63 -35.90
N TYR A 317 -6.53 -12.59 -35.08
CA TYR A 317 -6.11 -12.65 -33.69
C TYR A 317 -7.21 -12.10 -32.80
N SER A 318 -7.44 -12.77 -31.68
CA SER A 318 -8.22 -12.26 -30.56
C SER A 318 -7.28 -11.77 -29.47
N PHE A 319 -7.65 -10.70 -28.78
CA PHE A 319 -6.85 -10.10 -27.73
C PHE A 319 -7.73 -9.44 -26.68
N TYR A 320 -7.20 -9.33 -25.48
CA TYR A 320 -7.75 -8.52 -24.39
C TYR A 320 -6.60 -7.93 -23.57
N VAL A 321 -6.91 -6.96 -22.73
CA VAL A 321 -5.97 -6.33 -21.81
C VAL A 321 -6.44 -6.58 -20.39
N LYS A 322 -5.53 -6.97 -19.53
CA LYS A 322 -5.75 -7.07 -18.09
C LYS A 322 -5.04 -5.90 -17.41
N VAL A 323 -5.71 -5.20 -16.53
CA VAL A 323 -5.11 -4.20 -15.66
C VAL A 323 -5.11 -4.70 -14.21
N MET A 324 -4.02 -4.43 -13.51
CA MET A 324 -3.83 -4.79 -12.11
C MET A 324 -3.37 -3.58 -11.31
N ASP A 325 -3.85 -3.47 -10.09
CA ASP A 325 -3.39 -2.50 -9.09
C ASP A 325 -2.12 -2.99 -8.34
N GLU A 326 -1.67 -2.21 -7.35
CA GLU A 326 -0.55 -2.60 -6.49
C GLU A 326 -0.90 -3.75 -5.54
N ALA A 327 -2.19 -3.98 -5.29
CA ALA A 327 -2.71 -5.03 -4.43
C ALA A 327 -2.94 -6.37 -5.16
N ASP A 328 -2.67 -6.41 -6.46
CA ASP A 328 -2.91 -7.52 -7.38
C ASP A 328 -4.41 -7.79 -7.63
N ASN A 329 -5.32 -6.82 -7.36
CA ASN A 329 -6.69 -6.93 -7.84
C ASN A 329 -6.73 -6.63 -9.34
N GLU A 330 -7.57 -7.36 -10.08
CA GLU A 330 -7.53 -7.41 -11.54
C GLU A 330 -8.85 -7.01 -12.16
N THR A 331 -8.79 -6.33 -13.31
CA THR A 331 -9.93 -6.09 -14.19
C THR A 331 -9.53 -6.34 -15.65
N ASP A 332 -10.37 -7.02 -16.40
CA ASP A 332 -10.16 -7.31 -17.81
C ASP A 332 -10.96 -6.33 -18.68
N TYR A 333 -10.29 -5.76 -19.69
CA TYR A 333 -10.96 -5.09 -20.79
C TYR A 333 -11.65 -6.11 -21.67
N PHE A 334 -12.74 -5.70 -22.33
CA PHE A 334 -13.49 -6.60 -23.22
C PHE A 334 -12.60 -7.10 -24.36
N PRO A 335 -12.65 -8.42 -24.65
CA PRO A 335 -11.93 -8.98 -25.78
C PRO A 335 -12.33 -8.35 -27.09
N ASN A 336 -11.35 -8.15 -27.98
CA ASN A 336 -11.56 -7.71 -29.35
C ASN A 336 -10.74 -8.59 -30.31
N TYR A 337 -10.88 -8.37 -31.60
CA TYR A 337 -10.16 -9.13 -32.62
C TYR A 337 -9.80 -8.25 -33.81
N ALA A 338 -8.76 -8.63 -34.49
CA ALA A 338 -8.32 -8.02 -35.76
C ALA A 338 -7.65 -9.07 -36.64
N THR A 339 -7.61 -8.81 -37.94
CA THR A 339 -6.95 -9.67 -38.90
C THR A 339 -5.75 -8.93 -39.49
N THR A 340 -4.58 -9.56 -39.47
CA THR A 340 -3.36 -9.04 -40.12
C THR A 340 -3.57 -8.89 -41.60
N ASN A 341 -2.86 -7.96 -42.22
CA ASN A 341 -2.97 -7.74 -43.65
C ASN A 341 -2.43 -8.93 -44.45
N THR A 342 -2.93 -9.06 -45.68
CA THR A 342 -2.38 -9.98 -46.70
C THR A 342 -1.08 -9.43 -47.27
N THR A 343 -0.83 -8.14 -47.14
CA THR A 343 0.17 -7.36 -47.82
C THR A 343 1.14 -6.72 -46.81
N ILE A 344 2.43 -6.83 -47.04
CA ILE A 344 3.46 -6.12 -46.23
C ILE A 344 3.73 -4.77 -46.89
N PRO A 345 3.44 -3.63 -46.25
CA PRO A 345 3.94 -2.35 -46.75
C PRO A 345 5.43 -2.21 -46.47
N TYR A 346 6.16 -1.68 -47.42
CA TYR A 346 7.55 -1.24 -47.24
C TYR A 346 7.55 0.28 -47.00
N ASP A 347 8.52 0.80 -46.27
CA ASP A 347 8.61 2.25 -45.96
C ASP A 347 9.16 3.04 -47.14
N ILE A 348 8.62 2.75 -48.31
CA ILE A 348 8.95 3.38 -49.59
C ILE A 348 7.68 3.76 -50.33
N THR A 349 7.59 4.99 -50.79
CA THR A 349 6.54 5.47 -51.69
C THR A 349 7.15 6.04 -52.97
N ILE A 350 6.54 5.78 -54.12
CA ILE A 350 6.94 6.34 -55.41
C ILE A 350 5.74 7.03 -56.03
N GLY A 351 5.93 8.31 -56.40
CA GLY A 351 4.83 9.10 -56.92
C GLY A 351 3.60 9.23 -56.02
N GLY A 352 3.78 9.02 -54.67
CA GLY A 352 2.74 9.01 -53.68
C GLY A 352 2.05 7.66 -53.47
N GLU A 353 2.43 6.60 -54.18
CA GLU A 353 1.91 5.24 -54.02
C GLU A 353 2.88 4.41 -53.15
N GLN A 354 2.33 3.71 -52.17
CA GLN A 354 3.04 2.84 -51.23
C GLN A 354 3.53 1.58 -51.95
N ILE A 355 4.83 1.24 -51.78
CA ILE A 355 5.33 -0.06 -52.20
C ILE A 355 4.95 -1.10 -51.15
N THR A 356 4.51 -2.27 -51.64
CA THR A 356 4.04 -3.39 -50.84
C THR A 356 4.56 -4.71 -51.39
N SER A 357 4.44 -5.79 -50.63
CA SER A 357 4.78 -7.13 -51.09
C SER A 357 4.04 -7.55 -52.38
N ASP A 358 2.88 -6.96 -52.64
CA ASP A 358 2.05 -7.31 -53.78
C ASP A 358 2.45 -6.58 -55.05
N ASN A 359 3.11 -5.42 -54.96
CA ASN A 359 3.53 -4.62 -56.10
C ASN A 359 5.04 -4.47 -56.22
N ALA A 360 5.83 -5.02 -55.31
CA ALA A 360 7.30 -4.83 -55.28
C ALA A 360 8.01 -5.29 -56.56
N ASP A 361 7.58 -6.41 -57.13
CA ASP A 361 8.21 -6.97 -58.33
C ASP A 361 7.92 -6.16 -59.61
N ASN A 362 6.90 -5.30 -59.59
CA ASN A 362 6.50 -4.52 -60.75
C ASN A 362 5.66 -3.30 -60.32
N ILE A 363 6.36 -2.28 -59.84
CA ILE A 363 5.74 -1.08 -59.29
C ILE A 363 5.24 -0.22 -60.44
N LYS A 364 3.92 0.03 -60.46
CA LYS A 364 3.22 0.79 -61.51
C LYS A 364 2.37 1.87 -60.89
N GLY A 365 2.22 2.99 -61.61
CA GLY A 365 1.34 4.09 -61.21
C GLY A 365 1.21 5.07 -62.38
N LYS A 366 0.29 6.04 -62.29
CA LYS A 366 0.14 7.10 -63.27
C LYS A 366 1.37 8.00 -63.39
N TRP A 367 2.24 7.95 -62.43
CA TRP A 367 3.49 8.67 -62.33
C TRP A 367 4.63 8.00 -63.17
N LEU A 368 4.53 6.70 -63.47
CA LEU A 368 5.49 5.98 -64.31
C LEU A 368 5.10 6.12 -65.79
N LYS A 369 5.86 6.90 -66.56
CA LYS A 369 5.61 7.16 -67.99
C LYS A 369 6.24 6.11 -68.90
N SER A 370 7.42 5.62 -68.52
CA SER A 370 8.11 4.57 -69.24
C SER A 370 9.06 3.80 -68.33
N GLY A 371 9.54 2.64 -68.79
CA GLY A 371 10.50 1.80 -68.08
C GLY A 371 9.84 0.90 -67.00
N LYS A 372 10.68 0.43 -66.07
CA LYS A 372 10.26 -0.44 -64.98
C LYS A 372 10.84 0.04 -63.66
N VAL A 373 10.08 -0.21 -62.60
CA VAL A 373 10.51 0.00 -61.20
C VAL A 373 10.16 -1.25 -60.43
N TYR A 374 11.07 -1.77 -59.64
CA TYR A 374 10.85 -2.91 -58.78
C TYR A 374 11.72 -2.84 -57.52
N PHE A 375 11.30 -3.51 -56.47
CA PHE A 375 11.96 -3.51 -55.17
C PHE A 375 12.21 -4.94 -54.68
N ASP A 376 13.47 -5.27 -54.47
CA ASP A 376 13.88 -6.52 -53.81
C ASP A 376 14.01 -6.31 -52.30
N ALA A 377 13.03 -6.78 -51.57
CA ALA A 377 12.97 -6.60 -50.12
C ALA A 377 14.11 -7.29 -49.35
N PRO A 378 14.53 -8.52 -49.67
CA PRO A 378 15.65 -9.18 -49.02
C PRO A 378 16.97 -8.40 -49.09
N THR A 379 17.28 -7.79 -50.22
CA THR A 379 18.51 -7.00 -50.42
C THR A 379 18.31 -5.52 -50.17
N LYS A 380 17.07 -5.09 -49.93
CA LYS A 380 16.65 -3.69 -49.79
C LYS A 380 17.05 -2.86 -51.02
N THR A 381 16.92 -3.42 -52.20
CA THR A 381 17.34 -2.77 -53.46
C THR A 381 16.13 -2.29 -54.27
N LEU A 382 16.01 -0.99 -54.47
CA LEU A 382 15.03 -0.36 -55.37
C LEU A 382 15.68 -0.09 -56.71
N THR A 383 15.23 -0.79 -57.78
CA THR A 383 15.79 -0.70 -59.09
C THR A 383 14.89 0.09 -60.05
N PHE A 384 15.50 1.01 -60.79
CA PHE A 384 14.92 1.76 -61.89
C PHE A 384 15.56 1.33 -63.19
N GLU A 385 14.76 0.81 -64.12
CA GLU A 385 15.26 0.35 -65.45
C GLU A 385 14.60 1.19 -66.54
N ASN A 386 15.37 2.11 -67.16
CA ASN A 386 14.91 3.05 -68.20
C ASN A 386 13.62 3.79 -67.77
N ALA A 387 13.52 4.11 -66.48
CA ALA A 387 12.30 4.62 -65.87
C ALA A 387 12.19 6.15 -66.04
N GLU A 388 11.03 6.59 -66.51
CA GLU A 388 10.64 8.01 -66.50
C GLU A 388 9.48 8.22 -65.54
N ILE A 389 9.73 8.98 -64.48
CA ILE A 389 8.79 9.24 -63.39
C ILE A 389 8.40 10.71 -63.39
N GLU A 390 7.09 10.97 -63.40
CA GLU A 390 6.51 12.30 -63.18
C GLU A 390 5.58 12.27 -61.97
N ALA A 391 6.01 12.81 -60.85
CA ALA A 391 5.26 12.82 -59.59
C ALA A 391 4.79 14.23 -59.22
N LYS A 392 3.54 14.36 -58.77
CA LYS A 392 2.97 15.61 -58.23
C LYS A 392 3.46 15.93 -56.81
N THR A 393 4.08 14.94 -56.18
CA THR A 393 4.61 15.03 -54.82
C THR A 393 6.10 14.67 -54.87
N TYR A 394 6.57 13.87 -53.92
CA TYR A 394 7.92 13.33 -53.97
C TYR A 394 8.01 12.26 -55.06
N GLY A 395 9.06 12.29 -55.88
CA GLY A 395 9.34 11.23 -56.82
C GLY A 395 9.55 9.89 -56.16
N VAL A 396 10.43 9.87 -55.17
CA VAL A 396 10.70 8.74 -54.26
C VAL A 396 10.78 9.28 -52.82
N LEU A 397 10.08 8.67 -51.89
CA LEU A 397 10.20 8.93 -50.47
C LEU A 397 10.46 7.60 -49.78
N SER A 398 11.50 7.51 -48.97
CA SER A 398 11.82 6.30 -48.20
C SER A 398 12.25 6.64 -46.81
N GLN A 399 11.83 5.80 -45.84
CA GLN A 399 12.33 5.74 -44.47
C GLN A 399 13.03 4.38 -44.21
N THR A 400 13.24 3.58 -45.26
CA THR A 400 13.94 2.29 -45.17
C THR A 400 15.43 2.55 -44.93
N GLU A 401 15.93 2.04 -43.81
CA GLU A 401 17.36 2.07 -43.48
C GLU A 401 18.13 1.19 -44.45
N ASP A 402 19.31 1.64 -44.90
CA ASP A 402 20.21 0.94 -45.84
C ASP A 402 19.57 0.63 -47.21
N LEU A 403 18.62 1.47 -47.66
CA LEU A 403 18.04 1.34 -49.00
C LEU A 403 19.12 1.53 -50.04
N LYS A 404 19.25 0.54 -50.95
CA LYS A 404 20.08 0.62 -52.11
C LYS A 404 19.25 1.05 -53.31
N ILE A 405 19.76 1.97 -54.11
CA ILE A 405 19.14 2.37 -55.37
C ILE A 405 20.02 1.90 -56.50
N GLU A 406 19.47 1.10 -57.37
CA GLU A 406 20.11 0.62 -58.59
C GLU A 406 19.48 1.30 -59.81
N LEU A 407 20.34 1.81 -60.73
CA LEU A 407 19.91 2.48 -61.95
C LEU A 407 20.42 1.71 -63.16
N ILE A 408 19.48 1.23 -64.00
CA ILE A 408 19.81 0.50 -65.26
C ILE A 408 19.31 1.34 -66.44
N GLY A 409 20.22 1.71 -67.33
CA GLY A 409 19.91 2.53 -68.48
C GLY A 409 19.63 3.99 -68.16
N ASP A 410 18.83 4.68 -68.97
CA ASP A 410 18.51 6.10 -68.81
C ASP A 410 17.28 6.27 -67.94
N ASN A 411 17.47 6.89 -66.76
CA ASN A 411 16.40 7.12 -65.81
C ASN A 411 16.19 8.60 -65.57
N LYS A 412 14.93 9.03 -65.47
CA LYS A 412 14.52 10.40 -65.21
C LYS A 412 13.45 10.46 -64.14
N ILE A 413 13.62 11.31 -63.14
CA ILE A 413 12.62 11.56 -62.07
C ILE A 413 12.34 13.03 -62.02
N PHE A 414 11.09 13.38 -62.27
CA PHE A 414 10.55 14.75 -62.14
C PHE A 414 9.55 14.76 -60.98
N SER A 415 9.66 15.78 -60.14
CA SER A 415 8.69 16.00 -59.08
C SER A 415 8.41 17.50 -58.89
N ASP A 416 7.16 17.83 -58.55
CA ASP A 416 6.74 19.22 -58.29
C ASP A 416 7.16 19.70 -56.90
N ARG A 417 7.69 18.84 -56.06
CA ARG A 417 8.20 19.14 -54.73
C ARG A 417 9.61 18.52 -54.55
N TRP A 418 10.43 19.31 -53.88
CA TRP A 418 11.79 18.94 -53.46
C TRP A 418 11.74 18.33 -52.03
#